data_2de5463a7d0a63261f297bf91d30d92b
#
_entry.id   2de5463a7d0a63261f297bf91d30d92b
#
_cell.length_a   1.000
_cell.length_b   1.000
_cell.length_c   1.000
_cell.angle_alpha   90.00
_cell.angle_beta   90.00
_cell.angle_gamma   90.00
#
_symmetry.space_group_name_H-M   'P 1'
#
loop_
_entity.id
_entity.type
_entity.pdbx_description
1 polymer ?
#
loop_
_entity_poly.entity_id
_entity_poly.type
_entity_poly.pdbx_seq_one_letter_code
_entity_poly.pdbx_strand_id
1 'polypeptide(L)'
;MKIERKRLVLLSLLIFGGITAFAQKISKNVMQKIYDEVKTPYKYGMVVAPKDNYHQIDCPMVYREGNRWFMTYVVYNGKDGTDGRGYETWLATSDDLLQWKTLGRLLCYADKGWDMNQRAGYPALIDWTWNGSYEMAKYKGRHWMSYFGGEGTGYEAIRKPLNMGMASTKGDITQAHPWETSSSPVLSI
;
A
#
# COMPACT_ATOMS: atom_id res chain seq x y z
N MET A 1 10.35 51.25 -31.31
CA MET A 1 10.75 50.02 -30.54
C MET A 1 9.87 49.72 -29.30
N LYS A 2 8.91 50.54 -28.93
CA LYS A 2 7.99 50.29 -27.78
C LYS A 2 6.70 49.51 -28.13
N ILE A 3 6.31 49.45 -29.41
CA ILE A 3 5.06 48.88 -29.87
C ILE A 3 5.17 47.35 -30.06
N GLU A 4 6.35 46.86 -30.41
CA GLU A 4 6.54 45.38 -30.59
C GLU A 4 6.56 44.59 -29.28
N ARG A 5 7.09 45.18 -28.19
CA ARG A 5 7.07 44.52 -26.88
C ARG A 5 5.66 44.30 -26.31
N LYS A 6 4.73 45.24 -26.60
CA LYS A 6 3.32 45.13 -26.16
C LYS A 6 2.58 44.01 -26.95
N ARG A 7 2.90 43.81 -28.23
CA ARG A 7 2.30 42.74 -29.04
C ARG A 7 2.83 41.35 -28.63
N LEU A 8 4.10 41.24 -28.27
CA LEU A 8 4.67 39.98 -27.80
C LEU A 8 4.11 39.55 -26.44
N VAL A 9 3.90 40.50 -25.51
CA VAL A 9 3.28 40.22 -24.21
C VAL A 9 1.81 39.84 -24.34
N LEU A 10 1.08 40.46 -25.28
CA LEU A 10 -0.31 40.10 -25.54
C LEU A 10 -0.44 38.70 -26.19
N LEU A 11 0.51 38.32 -27.06
CA LEU A 11 0.54 37.01 -27.71
C LEU A 11 0.90 35.92 -26.71
N SER A 12 1.83 36.16 -25.76
CA SER A 12 2.17 35.21 -24.70
C SER A 12 1.03 35.02 -23.70
N LEU A 13 0.25 36.03 -23.40
CA LEU A 13 -0.93 35.93 -22.55
C LEU A 13 -2.08 35.15 -23.22
N LEU A 14 -2.21 35.22 -24.55
CA LEU A 14 -3.19 34.45 -25.30
C LEU A 14 -2.80 32.96 -25.41
N ILE A 15 -1.51 32.62 -25.41
CA ILE A 15 -1.04 31.22 -25.44
C ILE A 15 -1.18 30.56 -24.05
N PHE A 16 -1.01 31.31 -22.95
CA PHE A 16 -1.23 30.80 -21.60
C PHE A 16 -2.71 30.72 -21.19
N GLY A 17 -3.59 31.48 -21.83
CA GLY A 17 -5.04 31.44 -21.58
C GLY A 17 -5.79 30.25 -22.22
N GLY A 18 -5.10 29.42 -23.03
CA GLY A 18 -5.72 28.35 -23.82
C GLY A 18 -5.64 26.94 -23.21
N ILE A 19 -4.95 26.77 -22.06
CA ILE A 19 -4.95 25.48 -21.35
C ILE A 19 -6.07 25.52 -20.30
N THR A 20 -7.31 25.60 -20.76
CA THR A 20 -8.41 25.15 -19.92
C THR A 20 -8.28 23.64 -19.81
N ALA A 21 -7.90 23.16 -18.63
CA ALA A 21 -8.03 21.77 -18.28
C ALA A 21 -9.52 21.42 -18.49
N PHE A 22 -9.85 20.75 -19.60
CA PHE A 22 -11.17 20.18 -19.78
C PHE A 22 -11.29 19.04 -18.76
N ALA A 23 -11.78 19.38 -17.57
CA ALA A 23 -12.28 18.38 -16.67
C ALA A 23 -13.38 17.62 -17.43
N GLN A 24 -13.11 16.40 -17.80
CA GLN A 24 -14.04 15.55 -18.52
C GLN A 24 -15.28 15.35 -17.64
N LYS A 25 -16.36 16.06 -17.95
CA LYS A 25 -17.64 15.88 -17.25
C LYS A 25 -18.28 14.59 -17.76
N ILE A 26 -18.26 13.57 -16.91
CA ILE A 26 -19.01 12.35 -17.18
C ILE A 26 -20.50 12.62 -16.94
N SER A 27 -21.36 12.25 -17.87
CA SER A 27 -22.82 12.44 -17.72
C SER A 27 -23.36 11.57 -16.59
N LYS A 28 -24.44 12.04 -15.94
CA LYS A 28 -25.11 11.25 -14.88
C LYS A 28 -25.52 9.86 -15.33
N ASN A 29 -25.97 9.72 -16.58
CA ASN A 29 -26.38 8.42 -17.15
C ASN A 29 -25.20 7.44 -17.27
N VAL A 30 -24.02 7.92 -17.69
CA VAL A 30 -22.80 7.11 -17.75
C VAL A 30 -22.35 6.73 -16.34
N MET A 31 -22.37 7.67 -15.39
CA MET A 31 -22.07 7.39 -13.99
C MET A 31 -23.00 6.33 -13.39
N GLN A 32 -24.31 6.44 -13.66
CA GLN A 32 -25.30 5.47 -13.18
C GLN A 32 -25.05 4.09 -13.78
N LYS A 33 -24.77 4.03 -15.08
CA LYS A 33 -24.46 2.76 -15.76
C LYS A 33 -23.21 2.10 -15.15
N ILE A 34 -22.14 2.86 -14.95
CA ILE A 34 -20.92 2.35 -14.30
C ILE A 34 -21.25 1.84 -12.88
N TYR A 35 -21.99 2.62 -12.10
CA TYR A 35 -22.42 2.19 -10.76
C TYR A 35 -23.19 0.87 -10.80
N ASP A 36 -24.14 0.73 -11.74
CA ASP A 36 -24.95 -0.48 -11.87
C ASP A 36 -24.13 -1.71 -12.29
N GLU A 37 -23.05 -1.50 -13.07
CA GLU A 37 -22.13 -2.57 -13.48
C GLU A 37 -21.17 -3.00 -12.37
N VAL A 38 -20.66 -2.04 -11.56
CA VAL A 38 -19.65 -2.34 -10.52
C VAL A 38 -20.24 -2.64 -9.14
N LYS A 39 -21.49 -2.22 -8.88
CA LYS A 39 -22.15 -2.58 -7.63
C LYS A 39 -22.33 -4.08 -7.56
N THR A 40 -21.86 -4.68 -6.49
CA THR A 40 -22.13 -6.10 -6.23
C THR A 40 -23.24 -6.25 -5.19
N PRO A 41 -24.28 -7.05 -5.47
CA PRO A 41 -25.27 -7.39 -4.46
C PRO A 41 -24.72 -8.38 -3.43
N TYR A 42 -23.57 -8.98 -3.70
CA TYR A 42 -22.96 -9.99 -2.86
C TYR A 42 -21.86 -9.37 -2.00
N LYS A 43 -22.02 -9.51 -0.68
CA LYS A 43 -20.99 -9.21 0.31
C LYS A 43 -20.65 -10.51 1.00
N TYR A 44 -19.44 -10.99 0.79
CA TYR A 44 -18.97 -12.26 1.36
C TYR A 44 -18.55 -12.15 2.83
N GLY A 45 -18.55 -10.92 3.38
CA GLY A 45 -18.10 -10.65 4.74
C GLY A 45 -16.60 -10.39 4.83
N MET A 46 -16.05 -10.52 6.04
CA MET A 46 -14.61 -10.40 6.26
C MET A 46 -13.91 -11.68 5.83
N VAL A 47 -12.95 -11.57 4.93
CA VAL A 47 -12.15 -12.71 4.43
C VAL A 47 -10.97 -13.03 5.34
N VAL A 48 -10.48 -12.04 6.10
CA VAL A 48 -9.53 -12.21 7.21
C VAL A 48 -10.05 -11.38 8.37
N ALA A 49 -10.19 -11.98 9.53
CA ALA A 49 -10.65 -11.29 10.75
C ALA A 49 -9.52 -11.22 11.78
N PRO A 50 -9.46 -10.16 12.61
CA PRO A 50 -8.57 -10.13 13.75
C PRO A 50 -8.90 -11.28 14.69
N LYS A 51 -7.86 -11.79 15.38
CA LYS A 51 -8.04 -12.94 16.29
C LYS A 51 -8.80 -12.57 17.58
N ASP A 52 -8.88 -11.29 17.90
CA ASP A 52 -9.55 -10.76 19.09
C ASP A 52 -9.90 -9.27 18.90
N ASN A 53 -10.48 -8.65 19.94
CA ASN A 53 -10.94 -7.25 19.92
C ASN A 53 -9.81 -6.21 20.07
N TYR A 54 -8.57 -6.63 20.29
CA TYR A 54 -7.43 -5.72 20.45
C TYR A 54 -6.60 -5.58 19.19
N HIS A 55 -6.63 -6.57 18.31
CA HIS A 55 -5.94 -6.53 17.03
C HIS A 55 -6.85 -5.88 15.98
N GLN A 56 -6.26 -5.01 15.18
CA GLN A 56 -6.90 -4.42 14.01
C GLN A 56 -6.15 -4.86 12.76
N ILE A 57 -6.87 -5.13 11.69
CA ILE A 57 -6.33 -5.55 10.40
C ILE A 57 -6.63 -4.47 9.38
N ASP A 58 -5.63 -4.11 8.57
CA ASP A 58 -5.74 -3.05 7.58
C ASP A 58 -4.84 -3.29 6.36
N CYS A 59 -4.99 -2.45 5.34
CA CYS A 59 -4.12 -2.31 4.18
C CYS A 59 -3.80 -3.63 3.45
N PRO A 60 -4.80 -4.40 3.01
CA PRO A 60 -4.55 -5.60 2.25
C PRO A 60 -3.98 -5.28 0.87
N MET A 61 -2.93 -5.99 0.46
CA MET A 61 -2.40 -5.97 -0.90
C MET A 61 -2.27 -7.38 -1.43
N VAL A 62 -2.91 -7.65 -2.55
CA VAL A 62 -3.02 -8.99 -3.13
C VAL A 62 -2.08 -9.11 -4.33
N TYR A 63 -1.37 -10.22 -4.42
CA TYR A 63 -0.56 -10.60 -5.58
C TYR A 63 -0.75 -12.08 -5.89
N ARG A 64 -0.27 -12.50 -7.04
CA ARG A 64 -0.34 -13.89 -7.50
C ARG A 64 1.06 -14.47 -7.61
N GLU A 65 1.20 -15.74 -7.28
CA GLU A 65 2.40 -16.50 -7.60
C GLU A 65 1.95 -17.90 -8.08
N GLY A 66 2.25 -18.19 -9.34
CA GLY A 66 1.71 -19.37 -10.01
C GLY A 66 0.17 -19.35 -10.06
N ASN A 67 -0.46 -20.39 -9.53
CA ASN A 67 -1.92 -20.53 -9.52
C ASN A 67 -2.59 -20.08 -8.22
N ARG A 68 -1.84 -19.51 -7.27
CA ARG A 68 -2.35 -19.14 -5.95
C ARG A 68 -2.27 -17.64 -5.72
N TRP A 69 -3.18 -17.15 -4.92
CA TRP A 69 -3.23 -15.79 -4.45
C TRP A 69 -2.57 -15.65 -3.09
N PHE A 70 -1.87 -14.55 -2.91
CA PHE A 70 -1.23 -14.16 -1.67
C PHE A 70 -1.66 -12.75 -1.31
N MET A 71 -1.78 -12.49 -0.03
CA MET A 71 -2.15 -11.17 0.49
C MET A 71 -1.21 -10.80 1.62
N THR A 72 -0.54 -9.67 1.47
CA THR A 72 0.03 -9.00 2.63
C THR A 72 -1.02 -8.10 3.25
N TYR A 73 -0.99 -8.00 4.56
CA TYR A 73 -1.85 -7.11 5.33
C TYR A 73 -1.14 -6.69 6.61
N VAL A 74 -1.52 -5.56 7.16
CA VAL A 74 -0.94 -5.08 8.41
C VAL A 74 -1.83 -5.46 9.58
N VAL A 75 -1.21 -5.79 10.70
CA VAL A 75 -1.88 -6.06 11.96
C VAL A 75 -1.36 -5.10 13.00
N TYR A 76 -2.25 -4.29 13.55
CA TYR A 76 -1.99 -3.48 14.73
C TYR A 76 -2.26 -4.30 15.98
N ASN A 77 -1.29 -4.33 16.89
CA ASN A 77 -1.43 -4.98 18.19
C ASN A 77 -1.67 -3.91 19.26
N GLY A 78 -2.92 -3.77 19.66
CA GLY A 78 -3.35 -2.77 20.65
C GLY A 78 -3.38 -3.26 22.11
N LYS A 79 -2.98 -4.50 22.39
CA LYS A 79 -3.29 -5.16 23.66
C LYS A 79 -2.46 -4.75 24.86
N ASP A 80 -1.31 -4.17 24.70
CA ASP A 80 -0.28 -4.20 25.77
C ASP A 80 -0.35 -3.07 26.79
N GLY A 81 -1.51 -2.48 27.03
CA GLY A 81 -1.70 -1.47 28.09
C GLY A 81 -0.86 -0.19 27.96
N THR A 82 0.01 -0.16 26.95
CA THR A 82 0.93 0.92 26.57
C THR A 82 0.62 1.41 25.15
N ASP A 83 -0.64 1.42 24.76
CA ASP A 83 -1.12 1.75 23.40
C ASP A 83 -0.68 0.74 22.32
N GLY A 84 -0.25 -0.47 22.72
CA GLY A 84 0.30 -1.49 21.83
C GLY A 84 1.65 -1.09 21.21
N ARG A 85 2.35 -2.03 20.58
CA ARG A 85 3.60 -1.72 19.89
C ARG A 85 3.40 -1.01 18.55
N GLY A 86 2.34 -1.29 17.83
CA GLY A 86 2.07 -0.76 16.51
C GLY A 86 1.85 -1.85 15.47
N TYR A 87 2.42 -1.70 14.28
CA TYR A 87 2.14 -2.55 13.13
C TYR A 87 3.17 -3.63 12.88
N GLU A 88 2.70 -4.80 12.48
CA GLU A 88 3.46 -5.86 11.82
C GLU A 88 2.84 -6.17 10.45
N THR A 89 3.63 -6.65 9.50
CA THR A 89 3.13 -7.12 8.19
C THR A 89 3.02 -8.62 8.17
N TRP A 90 1.86 -9.12 7.77
CA TRP A 90 1.52 -10.53 7.72
C TRP A 90 1.26 -11.00 6.29
N LEU A 91 1.31 -12.32 6.10
CA LEU A 91 1.03 -13.01 4.85
C LEU A 91 -0.13 -13.96 5.02
N ALA A 92 -1.03 -13.98 4.06
CA ALA A 92 -2.05 -15.01 3.88
C ALA A 92 -2.05 -15.54 2.45
N THR A 93 -2.69 -16.69 2.23
CA THR A 93 -2.85 -17.33 0.92
C THR A 93 -4.28 -17.76 0.69
N SER A 94 -4.68 -17.80 -0.58
CA SER A 94 -6.00 -18.24 -1.02
C SER A 94 -5.91 -18.88 -2.41
N ASP A 95 -6.81 -19.82 -2.68
CA ASP A 95 -7.00 -20.40 -4.02
C ASP A 95 -8.13 -19.72 -4.78
N ASP A 96 -9.05 -19.00 -4.10
CA ASP A 96 -10.31 -18.49 -4.64
C ASP A 96 -10.60 -17.01 -4.34
N LEU A 97 -9.69 -16.30 -3.65
CA LEU A 97 -9.85 -14.93 -3.15
C LEU A 97 -10.91 -14.74 -2.06
N LEU A 98 -11.64 -15.79 -1.69
CA LEU A 98 -12.72 -15.76 -0.71
C LEU A 98 -12.31 -16.38 0.61
N GLN A 99 -11.60 -17.53 0.55
CA GLN A 99 -11.11 -18.24 1.71
C GLN A 99 -9.61 -18.02 1.88
N TRP A 100 -9.23 -17.34 2.95
CA TRP A 100 -7.85 -16.98 3.22
C TRP A 100 -7.31 -17.72 4.45
N LYS A 101 -6.09 -18.22 4.30
CA LYS A 101 -5.33 -18.84 5.38
C LYS A 101 -4.12 -18.00 5.70
N THR A 102 -4.03 -17.49 6.92
CA THR A 102 -2.85 -16.80 7.43
C THR A 102 -1.66 -17.76 7.50
N LEU A 103 -0.51 -17.33 6.95
CA LEU A 103 0.74 -18.09 6.93
C LEU A 103 1.69 -17.65 8.03
N GLY A 104 1.76 -16.35 8.32
CA GLY A 104 2.64 -15.79 9.33
C GLY A 104 3.10 -14.38 9.01
N ARG A 105 4.18 -13.94 9.65
CA ARG A 105 4.70 -12.57 9.59
C ARG A 105 5.84 -12.43 8.60
N LEU A 106 5.87 -11.29 7.92
CA LEU A 106 6.94 -10.87 7.01
C LEU A 106 7.82 -9.77 7.63
N LEU A 107 7.19 -8.77 8.26
CA LEU A 107 7.88 -7.72 9.01
C LEU A 107 7.39 -7.78 10.45
N CYS A 108 8.30 -8.21 11.32
CA CYS A 108 8.05 -8.35 12.76
C CYS A 108 8.61 -7.14 13.51
N TYR A 109 8.15 -6.93 14.72
CA TYR A 109 8.80 -6.01 15.67
C TYR A 109 10.27 -6.35 15.85
N ALA A 110 11.07 -5.34 16.14
CA ALA A 110 12.46 -5.51 16.53
C ALA A 110 12.70 -5.03 17.96
N ASP A 111 13.84 -5.44 18.55
CA ASP A 111 14.22 -5.00 19.87
C ASP A 111 14.82 -3.59 19.85
N LYS A 112 15.34 -3.16 18.72
CA LYS A 112 15.98 -1.86 18.52
C LYS A 112 15.89 -1.42 17.05
N GLY A 113 16.12 -0.16 16.82
CA GLY A 113 16.15 0.44 15.47
C GLY A 113 15.04 1.46 15.29
N TRP A 114 15.18 2.26 14.24
CA TRP A 114 14.27 3.35 13.90
C TRP A 114 12.83 2.90 13.62
N ASP A 115 12.64 1.63 13.29
CA ASP A 115 11.37 1.01 12.89
C ASP A 115 10.89 -0.07 13.88
N MET A 116 11.45 -0.10 15.10
CA MET A 116 11.30 -1.23 16.02
C MET A 116 9.85 -1.57 16.39
N ASN A 117 8.93 -0.60 16.38
CA ASN A 117 7.55 -0.78 16.82
C ASN A 117 6.51 -0.65 15.70
N GLN A 118 6.90 -0.17 14.54
CA GLN A 118 5.98 0.08 13.41
C GLN A 118 6.61 -0.48 12.13
N ARG A 119 5.98 -1.47 11.52
CA ARG A 119 6.46 -2.10 10.28
C ARG A 119 5.28 -2.49 9.39
N ALA A 120 4.61 -1.46 8.83
CA ALA A 120 3.48 -1.62 7.91
C ALA A 120 3.97 -1.67 6.47
N GLY A 121 4.03 -2.85 5.86
CA GLY A 121 4.65 -3.11 4.57
C GLY A 121 3.67 -3.28 3.41
N TYR A 122 4.10 -2.82 2.25
CA TYR A 122 3.34 -2.81 1.00
C TYR A 122 4.20 -3.38 -0.12
N PRO A 123 3.87 -4.54 -0.71
CA PRO A 123 4.59 -5.10 -1.83
C PRO A 123 4.74 -4.12 -2.98
N ALA A 124 5.92 -4.09 -3.58
CA ALA A 124 6.24 -3.26 -4.73
C ALA A 124 6.36 -4.10 -6.01
N LEU A 125 6.30 -3.44 -7.16
CA LEU A 125 6.49 -4.05 -8.48
C LEU A 125 5.50 -5.17 -8.81
N ILE A 126 4.25 -5.06 -8.35
CA ILE A 126 3.17 -5.95 -8.77
C ILE A 126 2.66 -5.49 -10.13
N ASP A 127 2.38 -6.43 -11.03
CA ASP A 127 1.70 -6.14 -12.29
C ASP A 127 0.21 -5.86 -12.05
N TRP A 128 -0.15 -4.58 -11.96
CA TRP A 128 -1.52 -4.10 -11.78
C TRP A 128 -2.27 -3.89 -13.10
N THR A 129 -1.74 -4.36 -14.21
CA THR A 129 -2.44 -4.29 -15.49
C THR A 129 -3.76 -5.06 -15.40
N TRP A 130 -4.84 -4.45 -15.87
CA TRP A 130 -6.15 -5.12 -15.89
C TRP A 130 -6.06 -6.42 -16.71
N ASN A 131 -6.41 -7.55 -16.10
CA ASN A 131 -6.17 -8.90 -16.62
C ASN A 131 -4.68 -9.24 -16.83
N GLY A 132 -3.77 -8.54 -16.16
CA GLY A 132 -2.35 -8.88 -16.10
C GLY A 132 -2.05 -10.10 -15.26
N SER A 133 -0.75 -10.35 -15.00
CA SER A 133 -0.32 -11.49 -14.22
C SER A 133 -0.62 -11.36 -12.73
N TYR A 134 -0.67 -10.13 -12.22
CA TYR A 134 -0.69 -9.77 -10.79
C TYR A 134 0.50 -10.32 -10.00
N GLU A 135 1.55 -10.75 -10.69
CA GLU A 135 2.77 -11.27 -10.09
C GLU A 135 3.67 -10.14 -9.59
N MET A 136 4.47 -10.45 -8.58
CA MET A 136 5.46 -9.52 -8.03
C MET A 136 6.79 -9.70 -8.74
N ALA A 137 7.21 -8.69 -9.52
CA ALA A 137 8.48 -8.71 -10.24
C ALA A 137 9.69 -8.55 -9.29
N LYS A 138 10.82 -9.13 -9.71
CA LYS A 138 12.11 -8.92 -9.03
C LYS A 138 12.84 -7.72 -9.60
N TYR A 139 13.46 -6.94 -8.71
CA TYR A 139 14.45 -5.96 -9.07
C TYR A 139 15.79 -6.32 -8.42
N LYS A 140 16.86 -6.40 -9.22
CA LYS A 140 18.19 -6.85 -8.78
C LYS A 140 18.13 -8.22 -8.06
N GLY A 141 17.33 -9.14 -8.59
CA GLY A 141 17.20 -10.50 -8.06
C GLY A 141 16.49 -10.64 -6.72
N ARG A 142 15.78 -9.61 -6.27
CA ARG A 142 15.04 -9.57 -4.99
C ARG A 142 13.60 -9.12 -5.23
N HIS A 143 12.67 -9.60 -4.41
CA HIS A 143 11.35 -8.98 -4.23
C HIS A 143 11.46 -7.85 -3.22
N TRP A 144 10.65 -6.82 -3.40
CA TRP A 144 10.72 -5.58 -2.63
C TRP A 144 9.35 -5.20 -2.07
N MET A 145 9.37 -4.53 -0.92
CA MET A 145 8.24 -3.78 -0.41
C MET A 145 8.72 -2.47 0.21
N SER A 146 7.89 -1.44 0.09
CA SER A 146 8.02 -0.25 0.93
C SER A 146 7.30 -0.51 2.25
N TYR A 147 7.73 0.15 3.33
CA TYR A 147 7.00 0.08 4.58
C TYR A 147 7.08 1.38 5.35
N PHE A 148 6.02 1.68 6.08
CA PHE A 148 6.07 2.69 7.13
C PHE A 148 6.67 2.08 8.39
N GLY A 149 7.67 2.76 8.94
CA GLY A 149 8.38 2.33 10.11
C GLY A 149 8.49 3.43 11.15
N GLY A 150 8.60 3.05 12.43
CA GLY A 150 8.74 4.00 13.52
C GLY A 150 9.12 3.36 14.85
N GLU A 151 9.73 4.17 15.72
CA GLU A 151 10.02 3.79 17.11
C GLU A 151 8.81 3.99 18.04
N GLY A 152 7.85 4.85 17.64
CA GLY A 152 6.69 5.16 18.45
C GLY A 152 5.79 3.95 18.63
N THR A 153 5.17 3.84 19.80
CA THR A 153 4.10 2.88 20.08
C THR A 153 2.73 3.50 19.80
N GLY A 154 1.71 2.66 19.77
CA GLY A 154 0.34 3.07 19.55
C GLY A 154 -0.06 3.07 18.07
N TYR A 155 -1.33 3.34 17.83
CA TYR A 155 -1.89 3.43 16.50
C TYR A 155 -1.25 4.61 15.75
N GLU A 156 -0.70 4.32 14.55
CA GLU A 156 -0.01 5.31 13.69
C GLU A 156 1.11 6.11 14.38
N ALA A 157 1.74 5.52 15.40
CA ALA A 157 2.83 6.16 16.13
C ALA A 157 2.49 7.59 16.59
N ILE A 158 1.37 7.78 17.25
CA ILE A 158 0.79 9.08 17.67
C ILE A 158 1.84 10.06 18.26
N ARG A 159 2.91 9.56 18.86
CA ARG A 159 3.93 10.37 19.53
C ARG A 159 5.17 10.67 18.69
N LYS A 160 5.36 9.97 17.57
CA LYS A 160 6.53 10.14 16.67
C LYS A 160 6.11 9.87 15.24
N PRO A 161 6.64 10.64 14.26
CA PRO A 161 6.28 10.44 12.87
C PRO A 161 6.69 9.04 12.38
N LEU A 162 5.92 8.49 11.45
CA LEU A 162 6.31 7.33 10.67
C LEU A 162 7.23 7.78 9.54
N ASN A 163 8.31 7.08 9.34
CA ASN A 163 9.22 7.25 8.22
C ASN A 163 9.03 6.10 7.22
N MET A 164 9.54 6.25 6.01
CA MET A 164 9.47 5.21 4.99
C MET A 164 10.77 4.43 4.92
N GLY A 165 10.68 3.11 4.93
CA GLY A 165 11.76 2.18 4.70
C GLY A 165 11.51 1.28 3.50
N MET A 166 12.53 0.50 3.15
CA MET A 166 12.45 -0.57 2.14
C MET A 166 12.80 -1.90 2.78
N ALA A 167 12.00 -2.91 2.46
CA ALA A 167 12.31 -4.30 2.81
C ALA A 167 12.48 -5.13 1.55
N SER A 168 13.27 -6.19 1.62
CA SER A 168 13.48 -7.06 0.47
C SER A 168 13.79 -8.49 0.87
N THR A 169 13.54 -9.43 -0.05
CA THR A 169 13.92 -10.83 0.13
C THR A 169 14.40 -11.47 -1.17
N LYS A 170 15.30 -12.45 -1.05
CA LYS A 170 15.62 -13.43 -2.11
C LYS A 170 14.86 -14.74 -1.92
N GLY A 171 14.18 -14.88 -0.78
CA GLY A 171 13.47 -16.10 -0.40
C GLY A 171 12.15 -16.29 -1.17
N ASP A 172 11.49 -17.36 -0.85
CA ASP A 172 10.20 -17.74 -1.42
C ASP A 172 9.09 -16.86 -0.87
N ILE A 173 8.47 -16.03 -1.73
CA ILE A 173 7.39 -15.11 -1.35
C ILE A 173 6.05 -15.81 -1.09
N THR A 174 5.98 -17.12 -1.30
CA THR A 174 4.80 -17.95 -0.95
C THR A 174 4.84 -18.45 0.48
N GLN A 175 5.91 -18.18 1.21
CA GLN A 175 6.13 -18.59 2.59
C GLN A 175 6.31 -17.38 3.50
N ALA A 176 5.79 -17.50 4.72
CA ALA A 176 6.03 -16.50 5.74
C ALA A 176 7.46 -16.65 6.30
N HIS A 177 8.29 -15.65 6.04
CA HIS A 177 9.63 -15.52 6.61
C HIS A 177 9.98 -14.03 6.73
N PRO A 178 10.86 -13.66 7.67
CA PRO A 178 11.27 -12.26 7.81
C PRO A 178 11.98 -11.73 6.58
N TRP A 179 11.61 -10.54 6.13
CA TRP A 179 12.30 -9.80 5.07
C TRP A 179 13.39 -8.92 5.68
N GLU A 180 14.46 -8.70 4.93
CA GLU A 180 15.53 -7.79 5.31
C GLU A 180 15.05 -6.35 5.20
N THR A 181 15.12 -5.57 6.28
CA THR A 181 14.72 -4.16 6.33
C THR A 181 15.91 -3.23 6.19
N SER A 182 15.67 -2.01 5.68
CA SER A 182 16.70 -0.97 5.62
C SER A 182 17.16 -0.55 7.03
N SER A 183 18.44 -0.34 7.20
CA SER A 183 19.05 0.05 8.49
C SER A 183 18.68 1.47 8.94
N SER A 184 18.20 2.29 8.02
CA SER A 184 17.73 3.65 8.24
C SER A 184 16.55 3.96 7.32
N PRO A 185 15.74 4.98 7.62
CA PRO A 185 14.70 5.42 6.68
C PRO A 185 15.29 5.80 5.33
N VAL A 186 14.56 5.49 4.27
CA VAL A 186 14.88 5.96 2.90
C VAL A 186 14.24 7.31 2.61
N LEU A 187 13.16 7.63 3.35
CA LEU A 187 12.51 8.93 3.34
C LEU A 187 12.05 9.24 4.77
N SER A 188 12.43 10.41 5.26
CA SER A 188 12.04 10.94 6.58
C SER A 188 11.27 12.25 6.42
N ILE A 189 10.35 12.52 7.34
CA ILE A 189 9.60 13.76 7.47
C ILE A 189 10.37 14.72 8.37
#